data_998c32c4d24d87cf855b4c2bca9c88f3
#
_entry.id   998c32c4d24d87cf855b4c2bca9c88f3
#
_cell.length_a   1.000
_cell.length_b   1.000
_cell.length_c   1.000
_cell.angle_alpha   90.00
_cell.angle_beta   90.00
_cell.angle_gamma   90.00
#
_symmetry.space_group_name_H-M   'P 1'
#
loop_
_entity.id
_entity.type
_entity.pdbx_description
1 polymer ?
#
loop_
_entity_poly.entity_id
_entity_poly.type
_entity_poly.pdbx_seq_one_letter_code
_entity_poly.pdbx_strand_id
1 'polypeptide(L)'
;MSLFTHRWTRSGQLAIVRDMTELSTIIIGSGPAGYTAAIYLARAGYRPTILAGELTPGGQLVNTTTVENYPGFPDGILGPELMDRMRDQAESFGASIEYLDVTSVDFSSSPKTVTCSDGSQYHADAVIITTGSQYRK
;
A
#
# COMPACT_ATOMS: atom_id res chain seq x y z
N MET A 1 -2.47 20.19 -1.44
CA MET A 1 -3.34 20.42 -0.28
C MET A 1 -2.48 20.29 0.96
N SER A 2 -2.41 21.33 1.78
CA SER A 2 -1.46 21.42 2.90
C SER A 2 -1.80 20.39 3.99
N LEU A 3 -0.86 19.50 4.30
CA LEU A 3 -0.95 18.48 5.35
C LEU A 3 -0.81 19.03 6.79
N PHE A 4 -0.80 20.35 6.94
CA PHE A 4 -0.57 20.99 8.23
C PHE A 4 -1.74 21.91 8.60
N THR A 5 -2.42 21.59 9.69
CA THR A 5 -3.34 22.54 10.34
C THR A 5 -2.57 23.38 11.35
N HIS A 6 -2.71 24.70 11.25
CA HIS A 6 -2.13 25.63 12.20
C HIS A 6 -3.11 25.83 13.36
N ARG A 7 -2.70 25.52 14.57
CA ARG A 7 -3.48 25.75 15.79
C ARG A 7 -2.73 26.67 16.75
N TRP A 8 -3.39 27.69 17.20
CA TRP A 8 -2.82 28.59 18.22
C TRP A 8 -2.76 27.90 19.59
N THR A 9 -1.59 27.92 20.21
CA THR A 9 -1.42 27.44 21.58
C THR A 9 -1.87 28.53 22.57
N ARG A 10 -2.16 28.18 23.82
CA ARG A 10 -2.50 29.12 24.87
C ARG A 10 -1.38 30.15 25.14
N SER A 11 -0.16 29.88 24.75
CA SER A 11 1.00 30.79 24.87
C SER A 11 1.16 31.72 23.66
N GLY A 12 0.25 31.72 22.70
CA GLY A 12 0.33 32.57 21.52
C GLY A 12 1.35 32.12 20.47
N GLN A 13 1.92 30.92 20.62
CA GLN A 13 2.83 30.34 19.62
C GLN A 13 2.06 29.55 18.58
N LEU A 14 2.42 29.73 17.31
CA LEU A 14 1.89 28.97 16.22
C LEU A 14 2.51 27.56 16.25
N ALA A 15 1.74 26.55 16.63
CA ALA A 15 2.18 25.16 16.56
C ALA A 15 1.71 24.51 15.26
N ILE A 16 2.61 23.86 14.55
CA ILE A 16 2.27 23.00 13.44
C ILE A 16 1.85 21.66 14.04
N VAL A 17 0.55 21.40 14.06
CA VAL A 17 0.02 20.10 14.51
C VAL A 17 -0.16 19.24 13.25
N ARG A 18 0.62 18.16 13.16
CA ARG A 18 0.38 17.11 12.18
C ARG A 18 -0.91 16.40 12.58
N ASP A 19 -1.87 16.35 11.67
CA ASP A 19 -3.08 15.56 11.91
C ASP A 19 -2.67 14.08 11.97
N MET A 20 -2.78 13.49 13.16
CA MET A 20 -2.38 12.09 13.40
C MET A 20 -3.27 11.09 12.63
N THR A 21 -4.39 11.54 12.06
CA THR A 21 -5.26 10.73 11.20
C THR A 21 -4.75 10.63 9.77
N GLU A 22 -3.76 11.43 9.36
CA GLU A 22 -3.15 11.41 8.03
C GLU A 22 -1.73 10.83 8.02
N LEU A 23 -1.49 9.76 8.78
CA LEU A 23 -0.24 9.02 8.65
C LEU A 23 -0.14 8.46 7.22
N SER A 24 0.90 8.90 6.49
CA SER A 24 1.17 8.35 5.17
C SER A 24 1.72 6.93 5.30
N THR A 25 1.10 5.99 4.63
CA THR A 25 1.52 4.59 4.63
C THR A 25 1.77 4.13 3.21
N ILE A 26 2.94 3.55 2.99
CA ILE A 26 3.31 2.90 1.73
C ILE A 26 3.27 1.39 1.94
N ILE A 27 2.68 0.69 0.98
CA ILE A 27 2.66 -0.78 0.91
C ILE A 27 3.48 -1.19 -0.31
N ILE A 28 4.50 -1.99 -0.11
CA ILE A 28 5.35 -2.50 -1.19
C ILE A 28 4.88 -3.89 -1.54
N GLY A 29 4.30 -4.04 -2.73
CA GLY A 29 3.77 -5.30 -3.25
C GLY A 29 2.23 -5.32 -3.30
N SER A 30 1.70 -5.95 -4.34
CA SER A 30 0.28 -5.99 -4.69
C SER A 30 -0.30 -7.41 -4.69
N GLY A 31 0.32 -8.33 -3.99
CA GLY A 31 -0.25 -9.64 -3.74
C GLY A 31 -1.42 -9.59 -2.73
N PRO A 32 -2.01 -10.73 -2.37
CA PRO A 32 -3.11 -10.79 -1.39
C PRO A 32 -2.79 -10.10 -0.06
N ALA A 33 -1.56 -10.20 0.41
CA ALA A 33 -1.12 -9.54 1.64
C ALA A 33 -1.14 -8.02 1.52
N GLY A 34 -0.68 -7.47 0.39
CA GLY A 34 -0.66 -6.02 0.12
C GLY A 34 -2.06 -5.44 0.04
N TYR A 35 -2.92 -6.03 -0.78
CA TYR A 35 -4.31 -5.58 -0.88
C TYR A 35 -5.08 -5.73 0.44
N THR A 36 -4.86 -6.82 1.19
CA THR A 36 -5.48 -6.99 2.51
C THR A 36 -5.06 -5.89 3.47
N ALA A 37 -3.76 -5.58 3.56
CA ALA A 37 -3.26 -4.49 4.38
C ALA A 37 -3.89 -3.14 3.96
N ALA A 38 -3.97 -2.87 2.66
CA ALA A 38 -4.57 -1.65 2.13
C ALA A 38 -6.05 -1.51 2.48
N ILE A 39 -6.83 -2.58 2.37
CA ILE A 39 -8.25 -2.61 2.73
C ILE A 39 -8.44 -2.23 4.21
N TYR A 40 -7.68 -2.83 5.12
CA TYR A 40 -7.80 -2.55 6.55
C TYR A 40 -7.38 -1.13 6.89
N LEU A 41 -6.28 -0.63 6.31
CA LEU A 41 -5.84 0.75 6.52
C LEU A 41 -6.85 1.76 5.97
N ALA A 42 -7.35 1.53 4.75
CA ALA A 42 -8.31 2.44 4.14
C ALA A 42 -9.63 2.48 4.92
N ARG A 43 -10.12 1.34 5.41
CA ARG A 43 -11.30 1.28 6.30
C ARG A 43 -11.08 1.98 7.64
N ALA A 44 -9.85 2.03 8.13
CA ALA A 44 -9.49 2.77 9.34
C ALA A 44 -9.36 4.29 9.11
N GLY A 45 -9.58 4.77 7.87
CA GLY A 45 -9.53 6.18 7.52
C GLY A 45 -8.18 6.67 7.01
N TYR A 46 -7.18 5.78 6.92
CA TYR A 46 -5.91 6.08 6.26
C TYR A 46 -6.05 6.00 4.74
N ARG A 47 -5.12 6.62 4.03
CA ARG A 47 -5.07 6.56 2.56
C ARG A 47 -3.75 5.91 2.13
N PRO A 48 -3.66 4.58 2.20
CA PRO A 48 -2.44 3.89 1.83
C PRO A 48 -2.19 3.98 0.33
N THR A 49 -0.92 4.04 -0.04
CA THR A 49 -0.47 3.89 -1.42
C THR A 49 0.21 2.54 -1.57
N ILE A 50 -0.23 1.75 -2.54
CA ILE A 50 0.37 0.47 -2.91
C ILE A 50 1.32 0.71 -4.07
N LEU A 51 2.57 0.33 -3.93
CA LEU A 51 3.53 0.23 -5.03
C LEU A 51 3.47 -1.20 -5.57
N ALA A 52 2.73 -1.37 -6.66
CA ALA A 52 2.25 -2.67 -7.13
C ALA A 52 3.26 -3.44 -7.99
N GLY A 53 4.30 -2.75 -8.48
CA GLY A 53 5.22 -3.27 -9.49
C GLY A 53 4.70 -3.05 -10.91
N GLU A 54 5.63 -3.01 -11.87
CA GLU A 54 5.32 -2.70 -13.28
C GLU A 54 4.85 -3.94 -14.05
N LEU A 55 5.51 -5.07 -13.85
CA LEU A 55 5.34 -6.24 -14.73
C LEU A 55 4.25 -7.22 -14.29
N THR A 56 4.08 -7.43 -12.99
CA THR A 56 3.15 -8.44 -12.46
C THR A 56 2.38 -7.94 -11.24
N PRO A 57 1.54 -6.90 -11.39
CA PRO A 57 0.68 -6.49 -10.30
C PRO A 57 -0.28 -7.65 -9.94
N GLY A 58 -0.43 -7.93 -8.64
CA GLY A 58 -1.23 -9.06 -8.14
C GLY A 58 -0.40 -10.26 -7.67
N GLY A 59 0.91 -10.21 -7.88
CA GLY A 59 1.84 -11.23 -7.38
C GLY A 59 1.66 -12.60 -8.04
N GLN A 60 2.00 -13.68 -7.31
CA GLN A 60 2.00 -15.05 -7.84
C GLN A 60 0.63 -15.55 -8.32
N LEU A 61 -0.46 -15.07 -7.72
CA LEU A 61 -1.80 -15.53 -8.05
C LEU A 61 -2.25 -15.14 -9.46
N VAL A 62 -1.70 -14.08 -10.05
CA VAL A 62 -2.02 -13.67 -11.43
C VAL A 62 -1.60 -14.74 -12.45
N ASN A 63 -0.59 -15.52 -12.11
CA ASN A 63 -0.04 -16.59 -12.96
C ASN A 63 -0.63 -17.97 -12.64
N THR A 64 -1.62 -18.05 -11.75
CA THR A 64 -2.25 -19.32 -11.37
C THR A 64 -3.56 -19.54 -12.11
N THR A 65 -4.01 -20.78 -12.12
CA THR A 65 -5.33 -21.18 -12.59
C THR A 65 -6.38 -20.99 -11.47
N THR A 66 -7.08 -22.03 -11.11
CA THR A 66 -8.08 -22.00 -10.04
C THR A 66 -7.41 -22.02 -8.68
N VAL A 67 -7.78 -21.08 -7.83
CA VAL A 67 -7.39 -20.97 -6.42
C VAL A 67 -8.50 -21.59 -5.58
N GLU A 68 -8.21 -22.71 -4.92
CA GLU A 68 -9.20 -23.48 -4.17
C GLU A 68 -9.10 -23.29 -2.64
N ASN A 69 -8.02 -22.65 -2.20
CA ASN A 69 -7.68 -22.51 -0.79
C ASN A 69 -7.79 -21.07 -0.26
N TYR A 70 -8.47 -20.20 -1.01
CA TYR A 70 -8.76 -18.86 -0.51
C TYR A 70 -10.15 -18.84 0.15
N PRO A 71 -10.27 -18.47 1.43
CA PRO A 71 -11.54 -18.52 2.15
C PRO A 71 -12.62 -17.66 1.50
N GLY A 72 -13.85 -18.15 1.45
CA GLY A 72 -15.00 -17.47 0.88
C GLY A 72 -15.34 -17.89 -0.56
N PHE A 73 -14.53 -18.74 -1.18
CA PHE A 73 -14.75 -19.29 -2.53
C PHE A 73 -14.76 -20.82 -2.52
N PRO A 74 -15.87 -21.45 -2.07
CA PRO A 74 -15.94 -22.91 -1.90
C PRO A 74 -15.78 -23.69 -3.21
N ASP A 75 -16.13 -23.06 -4.33
CA ASP A 75 -15.99 -23.64 -5.68
C ASP A 75 -14.69 -23.22 -6.38
N GLY A 76 -13.80 -22.53 -5.65
CA GLY A 76 -12.60 -21.92 -6.21
C GLY A 76 -12.87 -20.63 -6.98
N ILE A 77 -11.81 -19.94 -7.33
CA ILE A 77 -11.84 -18.74 -8.15
C ILE A 77 -10.55 -18.66 -8.98
N LEU A 78 -10.61 -18.12 -10.19
CA LEU A 78 -9.40 -17.87 -10.97
C LEU A 78 -8.49 -16.87 -10.27
N GLY A 79 -7.18 -17.16 -10.25
CA GLY A 79 -6.20 -16.29 -9.59
C GLY A 79 -6.25 -14.84 -10.06
N PRO A 80 -6.23 -14.55 -11.38
CA PRO A 80 -6.39 -13.19 -11.91
C PRO A 80 -7.68 -12.51 -11.45
N GLU A 81 -8.80 -13.22 -11.48
CA GLU A 81 -10.11 -12.68 -11.04
C GLU A 81 -10.10 -12.35 -9.55
N LEU A 82 -9.51 -13.20 -8.72
CA LEU A 82 -9.37 -12.93 -7.29
C LEU A 82 -8.56 -11.63 -7.05
N MET A 83 -7.46 -11.47 -7.77
CA MET A 83 -6.62 -10.29 -7.63
C MET A 83 -7.29 -9.01 -8.11
N ASP A 84 -8.06 -9.07 -9.20
CA ASP A 84 -8.88 -7.94 -9.66
C ASP A 84 -9.92 -7.54 -8.60
N ARG A 85 -10.63 -8.50 -8.03
CA ARG A 85 -11.61 -8.22 -6.95
C ARG A 85 -10.96 -7.61 -5.71
N MET A 86 -9.79 -8.08 -5.31
CA MET A 86 -9.05 -7.51 -4.17
C MET A 86 -8.56 -6.09 -4.45
N ARG A 87 -8.07 -5.82 -5.67
CA ARG A 87 -7.70 -4.47 -6.11
C ARG A 87 -8.90 -3.53 -6.03
N ASP A 88 -9.99 -3.89 -6.69
CA ASP A 88 -11.20 -3.07 -6.75
C ASP A 88 -11.76 -2.80 -5.34
N GLN A 89 -11.67 -3.77 -4.44
CA GLN A 89 -12.06 -3.62 -3.05
C GLN A 89 -11.14 -2.62 -2.31
N ALA A 90 -9.83 -2.69 -2.50
CA ALA A 90 -8.90 -1.75 -1.88
C ALA A 90 -9.14 -0.32 -2.37
N GLU A 91 -9.31 -0.13 -3.68
CA GLU A 91 -9.62 1.18 -4.28
C GLU A 91 -10.96 1.73 -3.81
N SER A 92 -11.98 0.89 -3.66
CA SER A 92 -13.31 1.30 -3.20
C SER A 92 -13.30 1.90 -1.79
N PHE A 93 -12.34 1.53 -0.96
CA PHE A 93 -12.12 2.12 0.37
C PHE A 93 -11.16 3.30 0.37
N GLY A 94 -10.54 3.64 -0.76
CA GLY A 94 -9.70 4.82 -0.93
C GLY A 94 -8.19 4.57 -0.93
N ALA A 95 -7.75 3.31 -1.13
CA ALA A 95 -6.34 3.03 -1.42
C ALA A 95 -5.95 3.54 -2.81
N SER A 96 -4.74 4.06 -2.94
CA SER A 96 -4.14 4.41 -4.24
C SER A 96 -3.20 3.30 -4.68
N ILE A 97 -3.16 3.03 -5.98
CA ILE A 97 -2.29 2.01 -6.57
C ILE A 97 -1.41 2.65 -7.63
N GLU A 98 -0.09 2.48 -7.47
CA GLU A 98 0.91 2.94 -8.42
C GLU A 98 1.67 1.72 -8.97
N TYR A 99 1.76 1.66 -10.29
CA TYR A 99 2.40 0.54 -11.00
C TYR A 99 3.89 0.84 -11.23
N LEU A 100 4.64 0.91 -10.12
CA LEU A 100 6.06 1.22 -10.08
C LEU A 100 6.81 0.15 -9.29
N ASP A 101 7.98 -0.23 -9.77
CA ASP A 101 8.89 -1.10 -9.02
C ASP A 101 9.67 -0.29 -7.99
N VAL A 102 9.83 -0.84 -6.79
CA VAL A 102 10.68 -0.27 -5.75
C VAL A 102 12.11 -0.73 -5.96
N THR A 103 13.03 0.21 -6.09
CA THR A 103 14.46 -0.06 -6.33
C THR A 103 15.31 0.06 -5.07
N SER A 104 14.92 0.92 -4.13
CA SER A 104 15.61 1.07 -2.86
C SER A 104 14.71 1.66 -1.78
N VAL A 105 15.11 1.45 -0.52
CA VAL A 105 14.44 1.98 0.66
C VAL A 105 15.47 2.53 1.64
N ASP A 106 15.11 3.60 2.33
CA ASP A 106 15.86 4.13 3.48
C ASP A 106 14.93 4.25 4.68
N PHE A 107 15.15 3.42 5.68
CA PHE A 107 14.38 3.38 6.92
C PHE A 107 15.13 3.98 8.11
N SER A 108 16.31 4.55 7.89
CA SER A 108 17.15 5.13 8.95
C SER A 108 16.60 6.43 9.51
N SER A 109 15.80 7.14 8.71
CA SER A 109 15.20 8.43 9.06
C SER A 109 13.67 8.37 9.18
N SER A 110 13.10 9.45 9.66
CA SER A 110 11.66 9.70 9.67
C SER A 110 11.37 11.04 9.02
N PRO A 111 10.57 11.10 7.96
CA PRO A 111 9.84 9.99 7.32
C PRO A 111 10.76 8.99 6.62
N LYS A 112 10.26 7.77 6.42
CA LYS A 112 10.93 6.73 5.65
C LYS A 112 10.89 7.07 4.16
N THR A 113 11.92 6.71 3.41
CA THR A 113 12.00 6.97 1.98
C THR A 113 11.95 5.69 1.17
N VAL A 114 11.10 5.65 0.16
CA VAL A 114 11.00 4.57 -0.83
C VAL A 114 11.27 5.15 -2.20
N THR A 115 12.24 4.60 -2.93
CA THR A 115 12.62 5.06 -4.28
C THR A 115 12.15 4.05 -5.32
N CYS A 116 11.55 4.55 -6.39
CA CYS A 116 10.99 3.74 -7.48
C CYS A 116 11.86 3.73 -8.73
N SER A 117 11.52 2.86 -9.67
CA SER A 117 12.22 2.63 -10.94
C SER A 117 12.30 3.88 -11.84
N ASP A 118 11.28 4.73 -11.79
CA ASP A 118 11.23 5.99 -12.53
C ASP A 118 12.01 7.14 -11.85
N GLY A 119 12.66 6.87 -10.71
CA GLY A 119 13.38 7.85 -9.90
C GLY A 119 12.50 8.65 -8.93
N SER A 120 11.18 8.43 -8.92
CA SER A 120 10.30 9.06 -7.95
C SER A 120 10.58 8.57 -6.53
N GLN A 121 10.35 9.43 -5.54
CA GLN A 121 10.52 9.12 -4.13
C GLN A 121 9.23 9.36 -3.37
N TYR A 122 8.88 8.37 -2.56
CA TYR A 122 7.76 8.43 -1.63
C TYR A 122 8.28 8.54 -0.21
N HIS A 123 7.70 9.44 0.57
CA HIS A 123 8.01 9.62 1.99
C HIS A 123 6.83 9.14 2.82
N ALA A 124 7.08 8.23 3.74
CA ALA A 124 6.03 7.60 4.53
C ALA A 124 6.38 7.55 6.02
N ASP A 125 5.36 7.66 6.86
CA ASP A 125 5.47 7.45 8.30
C ASP A 125 5.63 5.95 8.62
N ALA A 126 4.95 5.12 7.84
CA ALA A 126 5.03 3.66 7.93
C ALA A 126 5.17 3.03 6.55
N VAL A 127 5.91 1.93 6.48
CA VAL A 127 6.07 1.11 5.28
C VAL A 127 5.74 -0.33 5.63
N ILE A 128 4.86 -0.95 4.84
CA ILE A 128 4.49 -2.36 4.96
C ILE A 128 5.10 -3.10 3.79
N ILE A 129 5.89 -4.12 4.07
CA ILE A 129 6.59 -4.93 3.07
C ILE A 129 5.80 -6.21 2.83
N THR A 130 5.28 -6.38 1.61
CA THR A 130 4.48 -7.52 1.17
C THR A 130 4.95 -8.06 -0.17
N THR A 131 6.26 -8.11 -0.34
CA THR A 131 6.92 -8.43 -1.63
C THR A 131 6.77 -9.88 -2.06
N GLY A 132 6.24 -10.73 -1.20
CA GLY A 132 6.02 -12.15 -1.50
C GLY A 132 7.30 -12.96 -1.58
N SER A 133 7.26 -14.01 -2.39
CA SER A 133 8.39 -14.92 -2.59
C SER A 133 8.59 -15.23 -4.08
N GLN A 134 9.81 -15.56 -4.44
CA GLN A 134 10.17 -16.10 -5.75
C GLN A 134 10.82 -17.46 -5.60
N TYR A 135 10.62 -18.35 -6.57
CA TYR A 135 11.34 -19.59 -6.61
C TYR A 135 12.84 -19.32 -6.78
N ARG A 136 13.66 -19.92 -5.93
CA ARG A 136 15.10 -19.96 -6.19
C ARG A 136 15.35 -20.87 -7.40
N LYS A 137 16.00 -20.33 -8.42
CA LYS A 137 16.52 -21.12 -9.53
C LYS A 137 17.77 -21.88 -9.11
#